data_cea8c0105710f418bf55cb54a0094a59
#
_entry.id   cea8c0105710f418bf55cb54a0094a59
#
_cell.length_a   1.000
_cell.length_b   1.000
_cell.length_c   1.000
_cell.angle_alpha   90.00
_cell.angle_beta   90.00
_cell.angle_gamma   90.00
#
_symmetry.space_group_name_H-M   'P 1'
#
loop_
_entity.id
_entity.type
_entity.pdbx_description
1 polymer ?
#
loop_
_entity_poly.entity_id
_entity_poly.type
_entity_poly.pdbx_seq_one_letter_code
_entity_poly.pdbx_strand_id
1 'polypeptide(L)'
;MHTKHYVAIEMKIKTALGYSYRIVEILLILSITAGILSIGLNSHDNAEMGGILSPFIVAIVWMWFITLPLFVIYVVSFIRSIPPSSIYKKAVLSLHVLNVALWGLFYLFLPKPDPCDAALMENHYKNHHDDMYDLIRYVRNALDDSCSITLHYRNNEVVEFTIENKSEYKDCKGIENEHKLDTILHSVGLSMQELKEIQDKMHKAGITGVKIDKNPKSQWGTGKSILLFRWYGVNRYQFALYDHTMTETERDDVLRLHQFILYNDSVVFESYGGYPGGRGFPDKDKFQPQEN
;
A
#
# COMPACT_ATOMS: atom_id res chain seq x y z
N MET A 1 34.72 49.91 -34.70
CA MET A 1 33.40 50.14 -34.01
C MET A 1 32.63 48.82 -33.77
N HIS A 2 32.72 47.83 -34.64
CA HIS A 2 32.01 46.53 -34.55
C HIS A 2 32.35 45.64 -33.32
N THR A 3 33.63 45.62 -32.90
CA THR A 3 34.10 44.76 -31.80
C THR A 3 33.49 45.09 -30.44
N LYS A 4 33.31 46.38 -30.14
CA LYS A 4 32.69 46.80 -28.85
C LYS A 4 31.22 46.41 -28.74
N HIS A 5 30.52 46.37 -29.86
CA HIS A 5 29.11 45.99 -29.89
C HIS A 5 28.90 44.48 -29.67
N TYR A 6 29.76 43.65 -30.24
CA TYR A 6 29.80 42.19 -30.06
C TYR A 6 30.06 41.83 -28.59
N VAL A 7 31.07 42.43 -27.97
CA VAL A 7 31.39 42.20 -26.55
C VAL A 7 30.24 42.57 -25.60
N ALA A 8 29.53 43.68 -25.90
CA ALA A 8 28.40 44.10 -25.10
C ALA A 8 27.19 43.14 -25.22
N ILE A 9 26.94 42.58 -26.40
CA ILE A 9 25.87 41.61 -26.64
C ILE A 9 26.23 40.29 -25.93
N GLU A 10 27.47 39.81 -26.06
CA GLU A 10 27.93 38.59 -25.38
C GLU A 10 27.82 38.68 -23.86
N MET A 11 28.20 39.83 -23.27
CA MET A 11 28.01 40.07 -21.84
C MET A 11 26.53 40.08 -21.43
N LYS A 12 25.64 40.68 -22.20
CA LYS A 12 24.19 40.64 -21.90
C LYS A 12 23.62 39.24 -21.96
N ILE A 13 24.03 38.44 -22.95
CA ILE A 13 23.59 37.05 -23.08
C ILE A 13 24.11 36.22 -21.90
N LYS A 14 25.39 36.32 -21.54
CA LYS A 14 25.96 35.61 -20.37
C LYS A 14 25.26 35.98 -19.06
N THR A 15 24.90 37.26 -18.89
CA THR A 15 24.19 37.74 -17.71
C THR A 15 22.75 37.21 -17.68
N ALA A 16 22.02 37.23 -18.81
CA ALA A 16 20.67 36.68 -18.92
C ALA A 16 20.62 35.17 -18.67
N LEU A 17 21.55 34.40 -19.24
CA LEU A 17 21.70 32.97 -19.00
C LEU A 17 22.00 32.68 -17.53
N GLY A 18 22.83 33.49 -16.87
CA GLY A 18 23.13 33.37 -15.44
C GLY A 18 21.91 33.58 -14.56
N TYR A 19 21.04 34.57 -14.89
CA TYR A 19 19.78 34.77 -14.17
C TYR A 19 18.79 33.66 -14.41
N SER A 20 18.63 33.20 -15.64
CA SER A 20 17.73 32.08 -15.98
C SER A 20 18.15 30.79 -15.25
N TYR A 21 19.44 30.49 -15.20
CA TYR A 21 19.95 29.33 -14.44
C TYR A 21 19.59 29.43 -12.95
N ARG A 22 19.77 30.58 -12.32
CA ARG A 22 19.45 30.76 -10.90
C ARG A 22 17.97 30.60 -10.60
N ILE A 23 17.09 31.07 -11.49
CA ILE A 23 15.66 30.90 -11.36
C ILE A 23 15.30 29.40 -11.44
N VAL A 24 15.81 28.69 -12.44
CA VAL A 24 15.58 27.23 -12.60
C VAL A 24 16.10 26.45 -11.39
N GLU A 25 17.29 26.81 -10.89
CA GLU A 25 17.87 26.17 -9.70
C GLU A 25 16.97 26.32 -8.45
N ILE A 26 16.49 27.54 -8.18
CA ILE A 26 15.60 27.79 -7.05
C ILE A 26 14.26 27.05 -7.23
N LEU A 27 13.67 27.08 -8.43
CA LEU A 27 12.41 26.40 -8.72
C LEU A 27 12.54 24.89 -8.53
N LEU A 28 13.67 24.29 -8.95
CA LEU A 28 13.94 22.87 -8.76
C LEU A 28 14.00 22.53 -7.26
N ILE A 29 14.74 23.29 -6.46
CA ILE A 29 14.88 23.04 -5.02
C ILE A 29 13.52 23.20 -4.32
N LEU A 30 12.76 24.24 -4.64
CA LEU A 30 11.43 24.47 -4.08
C LEU A 30 10.43 23.35 -4.48
N SER A 31 10.52 22.84 -5.70
CA SER A 31 9.70 21.71 -6.16
C SER A 31 9.99 20.45 -5.35
N ILE A 32 11.26 20.19 -5.03
CA ILE A 32 11.65 19.09 -4.17
C ILE A 32 11.11 19.29 -2.75
N THR A 33 11.25 20.50 -2.19
CA THR A 33 10.69 20.86 -0.87
C THR A 33 9.18 20.62 -0.83
N ALA A 34 8.45 21.12 -1.83
CA ALA A 34 6.99 20.92 -1.93
C ALA A 34 6.62 19.44 -2.06
N GLY A 35 7.39 18.67 -2.83
CA GLY A 35 7.21 17.21 -2.95
C GLY A 35 7.39 16.50 -1.62
N ILE A 36 8.44 16.81 -0.87
CA ILE A 36 8.69 16.27 0.47
C ILE A 36 7.53 16.59 1.41
N LEU A 37 7.08 17.83 1.46
CA LEU A 37 5.96 18.27 2.31
C LEU A 37 4.65 17.56 1.91
N SER A 38 4.38 17.43 0.62
CA SER A 38 3.18 16.74 0.12
C SER A 38 3.17 15.26 0.53
N ILE A 39 4.30 14.57 0.39
CA ILE A 39 4.43 13.18 0.85
C ILE A 39 4.17 13.10 2.35
N GLY A 40 4.72 14.02 3.14
CA GLY A 40 4.56 14.00 4.58
C GLY A 40 3.15 14.25 5.08
N LEU A 41 2.50 15.23 4.54
CA LEU A 41 1.13 15.55 4.90
C LEU A 41 0.17 14.40 4.54
N ASN A 42 0.36 13.80 3.35
CA ASN A 42 -0.46 12.67 2.92
C ASN A 42 -0.14 11.35 3.67
N SER A 43 1.07 11.20 4.20
CA SER A 43 1.44 9.98 4.95
C SER A 43 0.87 9.94 6.36
N HIS A 44 0.49 11.10 6.91
CA HIS A 44 -0.14 11.15 8.24
C HIS A 44 -1.56 10.61 8.22
N ASP A 45 -2.29 10.83 7.13
CA ASP A 45 -3.67 10.34 6.97
C ASP A 45 -3.74 8.90 6.43
N ASN A 46 -2.67 8.41 5.83
CA ASN A 46 -2.60 7.09 5.23
C ASN A 46 -1.37 6.33 5.74
N ALA A 47 -1.56 5.43 6.70
CA ALA A 47 -0.52 4.50 7.18
C ALA A 47 0.09 3.60 6.07
N GLU A 48 -0.36 3.76 4.83
CA GLU A 48 0.05 3.02 3.65
C GLU A 48 1.03 3.79 2.77
N MET A 49 2.16 4.20 3.33
CA MET A 49 3.21 4.86 2.53
C MET A 49 3.71 4.04 1.34
N GLY A 50 3.58 2.72 1.38
CA GLY A 50 3.91 1.86 0.24
C GLY A 50 3.06 2.13 -0.99
N GLY A 51 1.78 2.51 -0.82
CA GLY A 51 0.87 2.85 -1.92
C GLY A 51 1.20 4.18 -2.59
N ILE A 52 1.69 5.17 -1.84
CA ILE A 52 2.02 6.50 -2.36
C ILE A 52 3.41 6.54 -2.98
N LEU A 53 4.39 5.85 -2.38
CA LEU A 53 5.75 5.79 -2.92
C LEU A 53 5.85 4.92 -4.18
N SER A 54 4.98 3.92 -4.34
CA SER A 54 5.01 3.01 -5.49
C SER A 54 4.91 3.73 -6.83
N PRO A 55 3.90 4.58 -7.12
CA PRO A 55 3.84 5.30 -8.39
C PRO A 55 5.00 6.31 -8.57
N PHE A 56 5.51 6.92 -7.48
CA PHE A 56 6.68 7.80 -7.55
C PHE A 56 7.95 7.03 -7.88
N ILE A 57 8.18 5.88 -7.25
CA ILE A 57 9.34 5.02 -7.57
C ILE A 57 9.24 4.52 -8.99
N VAL A 58 8.07 4.06 -9.43
CA VAL A 58 7.84 3.65 -10.82
C VAL A 58 8.08 4.80 -11.78
N ALA A 59 7.54 5.99 -11.51
CA ALA A 59 7.78 7.16 -12.35
C ALA A 59 9.28 7.56 -12.38
N ILE A 60 9.99 7.52 -11.27
CA ILE A 60 11.43 7.78 -11.19
C ILE A 60 12.20 6.76 -12.02
N VAL A 61 11.88 5.48 -11.93
CA VAL A 61 12.55 4.41 -12.68
C VAL A 61 12.26 4.51 -14.17
N TRP A 62 11.02 4.79 -14.57
CA TRP A 62 10.65 4.95 -15.98
C TRP A 62 11.12 6.26 -16.61
N MET A 63 11.31 7.31 -15.80
CA MET A 63 11.77 8.62 -16.24
C MET A 63 13.24 8.89 -15.85
N TRP A 64 14.06 7.87 -15.66
CA TRP A 64 15.44 7.97 -15.22
C TRP A 64 16.28 8.93 -16.08
N PHE A 65 15.99 9.03 -17.37
CA PHE A 65 16.63 9.94 -18.31
C PHE A 65 16.33 11.43 -18.04
N ILE A 66 15.26 11.73 -17.27
CA ILE A 66 14.95 13.09 -16.79
C ILE A 66 15.40 13.25 -15.33
N THR A 67 15.15 12.27 -14.49
CA THR A 67 15.42 12.35 -13.04
C THR A 67 16.90 12.38 -12.74
N LEU A 68 17.72 11.63 -13.48
CA LEU A 68 19.17 11.62 -13.31
C LEU A 68 19.81 12.98 -13.60
N PRO A 69 19.56 13.65 -14.74
CA PRO A 69 20.03 15.01 -14.95
C PRO A 69 19.56 16.01 -13.89
N LEU A 70 18.30 15.95 -13.45
CA LEU A 70 17.79 16.82 -12.39
C LEU A 70 18.50 16.57 -11.05
N PHE A 71 18.75 15.33 -10.71
CA PHE A 71 19.52 14.96 -9.52
C PHE A 71 20.96 15.49 -9.60
N VAL A 72 21.61 15.36 -10.75
CA VAL A 72 22.96 15.92 -10.97
C VAL A 72 22.94 17.45 -10.79
N ILE A 73 21.97 18.15 -11.35
CA ILE A 73 21.81 19.60 -11.17
C ILE A 73 21.65 19.94 -9.69
N TYR A 74 20.84 19.19 -8.97
CA TYR A 74 20.63 19.38 -7.52
C TYR A 74 21.91 19.21 -6.71
N VAL A 75 22.68 18.15 -6.97
CA VAL A 75 23.97 17.89 -6.30
C VAL A 75 24.99 18.97 -6.64
N VAL A 76 25.11 19.36 -7.91
CA VAL A 76 26.01 20.44 -8.34
C VAL A 76 25.62 21.77 -7.71
N SER A 77 24.32 22.06 -7.60
CA SER A 77 23.82 23.24 -6.90
C SER A 77 24.25 23.27 -5.43
N PHE A 78 24.09 22.15 -4.74
CA PHE A 78 24.55 22.01 -3.35
C PHE A 78 26.06 22.27 -3.22
N ILE A 79 26.89 21.60 -4.00
CA ILE A 79 28.34 21.78 -3.98
C ILE A 79 28.75 23.22 -4.25
N ARG A 80 28.13 23.86 -5.25
CA ARG A 80 28.41 25.27 -5.60
C ARG A 80 27.96 26.28 -4.54
N SER A 81 27.02 25.93 -3.70
CA SER A 81 26.58 26.78 -2.61
C SER A 81 27.58 26.85 -1.45
N ILE A 82 28.56 25.94 -1.43
CA ILE A 82 29.64 25.91 -0.45
C ILE A 82 30.95 26.45 -1.08
N PRO A 83 31.67 27.42 -0.46
CA PRO A 83 31.29 28.20 0.70
C PRO A 83 30.24 29.28 0.38
N PRO A 84 29.39 29.67 1.36
CA PRO A 84 28.27 30.61 1.13
C PRO A 84 28.75 32.06 1.07
N SER A 85 29.45 32.41 0.00
CA SER A 85 30.11 33.73 -0.19
C SER A 85 29.17 34.87 -0.60
N SER A 86 27.93 34.57 -0.99
CA SER A 86 26.94 35.59 -1.39
C SER A 86 25.57 35.31 -0.76
N ILE A 87 24.68 36.31 -0.72
CA ILE A 87 23.30 36.13 -0.22
C ILE A 87 22.57 35.04 -0.99
N TYR A 88 22.76 34.96 -2.31
CA TYR A 88 22.19 33.91 -3.15
C TYR A 88 22.66 32.53 -2.73
N LYS A 89 23.96 32.30 -2.55
CA LYS A 89 24.54 31.03 -2.10
C LYS A 89 24.05 30.65 -0.70
N LYS A 90 23.90 31.62 0.20
CA LYS A 90 23.33 31.37 1.53
C LYS A 90 21.88 30.89 1.44
N ALA A 91 21.05 31.52 0.59
CA ALA A 91 19.68 31.10 0.39
C ALA A 91 19.57 29.69 -0.20
N VAL A 92 20.35 29.38 -1.23
CA VAL A 92 20.40 28.05 -1.86
C VAL A 92 20.84 26.99 -0.85
N LEU A 93 21.92 27.25 -0.11
CA LEU A 93 22.39 26.33 0.92
C LEU A 93 21.34 26.10 2.01
N SER A 94 20.67 27.16 2.47
CA SER A 94 19.60 27.04 3.47
C SER A 94 18.43 26.17 2.97
N LEU A 95 18.04 26.27 1.71
CA LEU A 95 17.01 25.41 1.11
C LEU A 95 17.44 23.94 1.05
N HIS A 96 18.70 23.66 0.71
CA HIS A 96 19.22 22.30 0.74
C HIS A 96 19.24 21.72 2.16
N VAL A 97 19.69 22.51 3.14
CA VAL A 97 19.67 22.12 4.56
C VAL A 97 18.25 21.86 5.04
N LEU A 98 17.28 22.72 4.65
CA LEU A 98 15.87 22.51 4.94
C LEU A 98 15.36 21.19 4.37
N ASN A 99 15.68 20.87 3.12
CA ASN A 99 15.28 19.61 2.51
C ASN A 99 15.84 18.40 3.25
N VAL A 100 17.11 18.43 3.64
CA VAL A 100 17.72 17.35 4.43
C VAL A 100 17.06 17.24 5.81
N ALA A 101 16.78 18.37 6.45
CA ALA A 101 16.09 18.39 7.76
C ALA A 101 14.67 17.83 7.65
N LEU A 102 13.91 18.21 6.61
CA LEU A 102 12.58 17.67 6.35
C LEU A 102 12.62 16.16 6.12
N TRP A 103 13.55 15.65 5.30
CA TRP A 103 13.72 14.21 5.12
C TRP A 103 14.07 13.50 6.42
N GLY A 104 14.96 14.08 7.24
CA GLY A 104 15.31 13.56 8.57
C GLY A 104 14.09 13.50 9.50
N LEU A 105 13.31 14.58 9.56
CA LEU A 105 12.08 14.63 10.34
C LEU A 105 11.07 13.59 9.85
N PHE A 106 10.89 13.47 8.54
CA PHE A 106 10.04 12.42 7.96
C PHE A 106 10.48 11.03 8.39
N TYR A 107 11.77 10.72 8.24
CA TYR A 107 12.30 9.40 8.62
C TYR A 107 12.09 9.08 10.11
N LEU A 108 12.16 10.09 10.98
CA LEU A 108 11.98 9.93 12.41
C LEU A 108 10.51 9.80 12.83
N PHE A 109 9.62 10.57 12.18
CA PHE A 109 8.21 10.63 12.55
C PHE A 109 7.29 9.78 11.67
N LEU A 110 7.81 9.18 10.60
CA LEU A 110 7.06 8.18 9.85
C LEU A 110 6.66 7.05 10.79
N PRO A 111 5.36 6.71 10.89
CA PRO A 111 4.95 5.54 11.63
C PRO A 111 5.69 4.35 11.02
N LYS A 112 6.61 3.77 11.79
CA LYS A 112 7.22 2.50 11.41
C LYS A 112 6.09 1.49 11.47
N PRO A 113 5.75 0.81 10.37
CA PRO A 113 4.74 -0.22 10.44
C PRO A 113 5.19 -1.23 11.48
N ASP A 114 4.31 -1.51 12.44
CA ASP A 114 4.53 -2.63 13.36
C ASP A 114 4.69 -3.89 12.50
N PRO A 115 5.80 -4.61 12.63
CA PRO A 115 5.98 -5.83 11.88
C PRO A 115 4.83 -6.77 12.25
N CYS A 116 4.02 -7.11 11.26
CA CYS A 116 3.04 -8.18 11.45
C CYS A 116 3.81 -9.49 11.36
N ASP A 117 4.11 -10.07 12.50
CA ASP A 117 4.73 -11.38 12.62
C ASP A 117 3.68 -12.47 12.89
N ALA A 118 4.09 -13.71 12.88
CA ALA A 118 3.21 -14.84 13.12
C ALA A 118 2.69 -14.86 14.56
N ALA A 119 3.48 -14.40 15.53
CA ALA A 119 3.08 -14.34 16.94
C ALA A 119 1.93 -13.36 17.15
N LEU A 120 1.95 -12.22 16.46
CA LEU A 120 0.86 -11.24 16.50
C LEU A 120 -0.42 -11.84 15.89
N MET A 121 -0.29 -12.53 14.75
CA MET A 121 -1.44 -13.21 14.12
C MET A 121 -1.99 -14.33 14.99
N GLU A 122 -1.13 -15.12 15.60
CA GLU A 122 -1.54 -16.19 16.53
C GLU A 122 -2.33 -15.61 17.72
N ASN A 123 -1.79 -14.58 18.36
CA ASN A 123 -2.45 -13.93 19.49
C ASN A 123 -3.81 -13.34 19.07
N HIS A 124 -3.87 -12.70 17.92
CA HIS A 124 -5.13 -12.17 17.39
C HIS A 124 -6.14 -13.29 17.13
N TYR A 125 -5.72 -14.36 16.45
CA TYR A 125 -6.59 -15.51 16.18
C TYR A 125 -7.12 -16.13 17.47
N LYS A 126 -6.27 -16.37 18.47
CA LYS A 126 -6.70 -16.93 19.77
C LYS A 126 -7.76 -16.08 20.48
N ASN A 127 -7.67 -14.76 20.34
CA ASN A 127 -8.59 -13.84 21.01
C ASN A 127 -9.91 -13.61 20.25
N HIS A 128 -9.93 -13.82 18.93
CA HIS A 128 -11.05 -13.45 18.05
C HIS A 128 -11.57 -14.60 17.17
N HIS A 129 -11.12 -15.84 17.37
CA HIS A 129 -11.48 -16.94 16.46
C HIS A 129 -13.01 -17.17 16.42
N ASP A 130 -13.71 -17.07 17.55
CA ASP A 130 -15.16 -17.25 17.58
C ASP A 130 -15.89 -16.16 16.75
N ASP A 131 -15.41 -14.91 16.84
CA ASP A 131 -15.96 -13.79 16.09
C ASP A 131 -15.65 -13.92 14.58
N MET A 132 -14.49 -14.45 14.22
CA MET A 132 -14.12 -14.76 12.83
C MET A 132 -15.03 -15.84 12.23
N TYR A 133 -15.27 -16.92 12.95
CA TYR A 133 -16.18 -17.99 12.49
C TYR A 133 -17.64 -17.52 12.44
N ASP A 134 -18.05 -16.68 13.38
CA ASP A 134 -19.41 -16.08 13.37
C ASP A 134 -19.60 -15.17 12.15
N LEU A 135 -18.58 -14.35 11.81
CA LEU A 135 -18.59 -13.54 10.59
C LEU A 135 -18.68 -14.41 9.33
N ILE A 136 -17.83 -15.44 9.21
CA ILE A 136 -17.85 -16.32 8.04
C ILE A 136 -19.21 -16.99 7.87
N ARG A 137 -19.79 -17.50 8.97
CA ARG A 137 -21.11 -18.13 8.97
C ARG A 137 -22.20 -17.15 8.56
N TYR A 138 -22.15 -15.93 9.09
CA TYR A 138 -23.11 -14.89 8.76
C TYR A 138 -23.06 -14.54 7.26
N VAL A 139 -21.86 -14.25 6.72
CA VAL A 139 -21.71 -13.90 5.32
C VAL A 139 -22.11 -15.07 4.40
N ARG A 140 -21.72 -16.30 4.73
CA ARG A 140 -22.14 -17.48 3.97
C ARG A 140 -23.65 -17.69 3.93
N ASN A 141 -24.36 -17.39 5.03
CA ASN A 141 -25.82 -17.53 5.09
C ASN A 141 -26.54 -16.41 4.33
N ALA A 142 -25.95 -15.20 4.30
CA ALA A 142 -26.53 -14.04 3.61
C ALA A 142 -26.31 -14.09 2.08
N LEU A 143 -25.25 -14.75 1.60
CA LEU A 143 -24.95 -14.85 0.17
C LEU A 143 -25.74 -15.95 -0.51
N ASP A 144 -26.18 -15.67 -1.74
CA ASP A 144 -26.72 -16.68 -2.64
C ASP A 144 -25.70 -17.77 -2.94
N ASP A 145 -26.19 -19.00 -3.16
CA ASP A 145 -25.37 -20.11 -3.60
C ASP A 145 -24.75 -19.83 -4.97
N SER A 146 -23.47 -20.10 -5.12
CA SER A 146 -22.67 -19.80 -6.33
C SER A 146 -22.18 -18.34 -6.48
N CYS A 147 -22.33 -17.52 -5.46
CA CYS A 147 -21.70 -16.19 -5.41
C CYS A 147 -20.40 -16.20 -4.62
N SER A 148 -19.48 -15.32 -4.96
CA SER A 148 -18.34 -14.95 -4.14
C SER A 148 -18.36 -13.45 -3.85
N ILE A 149 -17.90 -13.09 -2.66
CA ILE A 149 -17.78 -11.70 -2.23
C ILE A 149 -16.36 -11.44 -1.74
N THR A 150 -15.82 -10.30 -2.14
CA THR A 150 -14.65 -9.71 -1.52
C THR A 150 -15.04 -8.32 -1.03
N LEU A 151 -14.86 -8.08 0.25
CA LEU A 151 -15.19 -6.81 0.89
C LEU A 151 -13.99 -6.36 1.71
N HIS A 152 -13.56 -5.12 1.50
CA HIS A 152 -12.49 -4.51 2.27
C HIS A 152 -12.89 -3.11 2.72
N TYR A 153 -12.78 -2.85 4.02
CA TYR A 153 -12.99 -1.56 4.63
C TYR A 153 -11.69 -0.91 5.05
N ARG A 154 -11.63 0.41 4.89
CA ARG A 154 -10.55 1.24 5.38
C ARG A 154 -11.16 2.52 5.96
N ASN A 155 -10.81 2.87 7.21
CA ASN A 155 -11.36 4.04 7.90
C ASN A 155 -12.90 4.11 7.82
N ASN A 156 -13.57 2.96 7.97
CA ASN A 156 -15.02 2.81 7.83
C ASN A 156 -15.61 3.04 6.43
N GLU A 157 -14.76 3.20 5.42
CA GLU A 157 -15.18 3.31 4.03
C GLU A 157 -14.92 2.00 3.28
N VAL A 158 -15.80 1.66 2.34
CA VAL A 158 -15.61 0.51 1.45
C VAL A 158 -14.56 0.86 0.41
N VAL A 159 -13.40 0.20 0.48
CA VAL A 159 -12.28 0.44 -0.46
C VAL A 159 -12.33 -0.54 -1.64
N GLU A 160 -12.75 -1.78 -1.36
CA GLU A 160 -12.88 -2.83 -2.36
C GLU A 160 -14.16 -3.60 -2.09
N PHE A 161 -14.97 -3.71 -3.11
CA PHE A 161 -16.17 -4.52 -3.10
C PHE A 161 -16.26 -5.23 -4.44
N THR A 162 -16.03 -6.52 -4.43
CA THR A 162 -16.07 -7.35 -5.61
C THR A 162 -17.07 -8.47 -5.43
N ILE A 163 -17.92 -8.66 -6.42
CA ILE A 163 -18.88 -9.76 -6.49
C ILE A 163 -18.61 -10.53 -7.76
N GLU A 164 -18.56 -11.85 -7.62
CA GLU A 164 -18.51 -12.79 -8.72
C GLU A 164 -19.66 -13.79 -8.58
N ASN A 165 -20.50 -13.88 -9.57
CA ASN A 165 -21.51 -14.91 -9.70
C ASN A 165 -21.28 -15.69 -11.02
N LYS A 166 -22.10 -16.72 -11.29
CA LYS A 166 -21.95 -17.61 -12.47
C LYS A 166 -21.88 -16.86 -13.81
N SER A 167 -22.38 -15.63 -13.91
CA SER A 167 -22.56 -14.88 -15.16
C SER A 167 -21.93 -13.48 -15.16
N GLU A 168 -21.60 -12.92 -14.02
CA GLU A 168 -21.13 -11.54 -13.92
C GLU A 168 -20.03 -11.38 -12.88
N TYR A 169 -19.01 -10.62 -13.27
CA TYR A 169 -17.99 -10.08 -12.37
C TYR A 169 -18.24 -8.57 -12.23
N LYS A 170 -18.44 -8.09 -11.01
CA LYS A 170 -18.61 -6.66 -10.73
C LYS A 170 -17.52 -6.23 -9.76
N ASP A 171 -16.66 -5.36 -10.23
CA ASP A 171 -15.65 -4.66 -9.42
C ASP A 171 -16.15 -3.24 -9.14
N CYS A 172 -16.29 -2.91 -7.87
CA CYS A 172 -16.77 -1.63 -7.40
C CYS A 172 -15.71 -0.99 -6.50
N LYS A 173 -14.67 -0.47 -7.10
CA LYS A 173 -13.65 0.34 -6.41
C LYS A 173 -14.16 1.76 -6.22
N GLY A 174 -14.09 2.26 -4.98
CA GLY A 174 -14.45 3.64 -4.66
C GLY A 174 -15.92 3.95 -4.97
N ILE A 175 -16.85 3.30 -4.26
CA ILE A 175 -18.29 3.55 -4.48
C ILE A 175 -18.65 4.89 -3.86
N GLU A 176 -18.66 5.93 -4.67
CA GLU A 176 -19.12 7.27 -4.29
C GLU A 176 -20.67 7.38 -4.25
N ASN A 177 -21.41 6.35 -4.71
CA ASN A 177 -22.85 6.42 -4.88
C ASN A 177 -23.57 5.24 -4.20
N GLU A 178 -24.21 5.52 -3.06
CA GLU A 178 -24.99 4.54 -2.28
C GLU A 178 -26.05 3.80 -3.09
N HIS A 179 -26.70 4.49 -4.02
CA HIS A 179 -27.75 3.85 -4.87
C HIS A 179 -27.18 2.79 -5.81
N LYS A 180 -25.94 3.00 -6.32
CA LYS A 180 -25.26 2.01 -7.13
C LYS A 180 -24.83 0.81 -6.28
N LEU A 181 -24.39 1.05 -5.06
CA LEU A 181 -24.02 0.00 -4.12
C LEU A 181 -25.22 -0.87 -3.79
N ASP A 182 -26.37 -0.26 -3.45
CA ASP A 182 -27.62 -0.95 -3.12
C ASP A 182 -28.08 -1.86 -4.27
N THR A 183 -28.05 -1.35 -5.51
CA THR A 183 -28.38 -2.13 -6.72
C THR A 183 -27.48 -3.37 -6.88
N ILE A 184 -26.17 -3.21 -6.58
CA ILE A 184 -25.22 -4.30 -6.70
C ILE A 184 -25.42 -5.33 -5.58
N LEU A 185 -25.65 -4.89 -4.35
CA LEU A 185 -25.95 -5.76 -3.21
C LEU A 185 -27.16 -6.63 -3.48
N HIS A 186 -28.27 -6.03 -3.94
CA HIS A 186 -29.48 -6.77 -4.29
C HIS A 186 -29.23 -7.86 -5.35
N SER A 187 -28.29 -7.66 -6.26
CA SER A 187 -27.96 -8.66 -7.29
C SER A 187 -27.31 -9.95 -6.74
N VAL A 188 -26.92 -9.97 -5.48
CA VAL A 188 -26.31 -11.13 -4.79
C VAL A 188 -27.06 -11.53 -3.51
N GLY A 189 -28.27 -11.02 -3.35
CA GLY A 189 -29.12 -11.34 -2.20
C GLY A 189 -28.78 -10.56 -0.94
N LEU A 190 -27.95 -9.52 -1.00
CA LEU A 190 -27.58 -8.70 0.15
C LEU A 190 -28.32 -7.36 0.16
N SER A 191 -28.62 -6.89 1.37
CA SER A 191 -29.13 -5.55 1.65
C SER A 191 -28.06 -4.64 2.25
N MET A 192 -28.30 -3.33 2.24
CA MET A 192 -27.46 -2.35 2.94
C MET A 192 -27.37 -2.62 4.45
N GLN A 193 -28.44 -3.15 5.06
CA GLN A 193 -28.43 -3.52 6.47
C GLN A 193 -27.49 -4.69 6.73
N GLU A 194 -27.54 -5.73 5.92
CA GLU A 194 -26.64 -6.90 6.03
C GLU A 194 -25.19 -6.50 5.79
N LEU A 195 -24.93 -5.58 4.85
CA LEU A 195 -23.59 -5.04 4.64
C LEU A 195 -23.06 -4.35 5.91
N LYS A 196 -23.90 -3.58 6.60
CA LYS A 196 -23.55 -2.93 7.86
C LYS A 196 -23.30 -3.96 8.97
N GLU A 197 -24.11 -4.99 9.06
CA GLU A 197 -23.91 -6.09 10.03
C GLU A 197 -22.61 -6.85 9.76
N ILE A 198 -22.25 -7.07 8.49
CA ILE A 198 -20.96 -7.64 8.10
C ILE A 198 -19.82 -6.73 8.60
N GLN A 199 -19.94 -5.42 8.39
CA GLN A 199 -18.95 -4.45 8.88
C GLN A 199 -18.81 -4.50 10.40
N ASP A 200 -19.89 -4.50 11.15
CA ASP A 200 -19.87 -4.58 12.61
C ASP A 200 -19.22 -5.88 13.10
N LYS A 201 -19.51 -7.01 12.44
CA LYS A 201 -18.85 -8.29 12.73
C LYS A 201 -17.36 -8.30 12.36
N MET A 202 -16.97 -7.65 11.27
CA MET A 202 -15.56 -7.48 10.92
C MET A 202 -14.82 -6.67 11.99
N HIS A 203 -15.42 -5.58 12.47
CA HIS A 203 -14.88 -4.79 13.59
C HIS A 203 -14.71 -5.63 14.85
N LYS A 204 -15.70 -6.43 15.20
CA LYS A 204 -15.64 -7.33 16.36
C LYS A 204 -14.55 -8.38 16.23
N ALA A 205 -14.37 -8.93 15.04
CA ALA A 205 -13.28 -9.87 14.72
C ALA A 205 -11.91 -9.20 14.58
N GLY A 206 -11.84 -7.85 14.60
CA GLY A 206 -10.60 -7.10 14.46
C GLY A 206 -9.93 -7.26 13.10
N ILE A 207 -10.72 -7.41 12.04
CA ILE A 207 -10.24 -7.57 10.65
C ILE A 207 -10.75 -6.44 9.75
N THR A 208 -10.08 -6.22 8.64
CA THR A 208 -10.37 -5.12 7.71
C THR A 208 -11.00 -5.59 6.39
N GLY A 209 -10.99 -6.89 6.11
CA GLY A 209 -11.61 -7.42 4.91
C GLY A 209 -12.00 -8.88 5.02
N VAL A 210 -12.95 -9.28 4.19
CA VAL A 210 -13.45 -10.65 4.10
C VAL A 210 -13.59 -11.06 2.64
N LYS A 211 -13.15 -12.26 2.32
CA LYS A 211 -13.41 -12.92 1.04
C LYS A 211 -14.01 -14.29 1.30
N ILE A 212 -15.21 -14.50 0.80
CA ILE A 212 -15.94 -15.77 0.89
C ILE A 212 -16.38 -16.18 -0.49
N ASP A 213 -16.13 -17.44 -0.79
CA ASP A 213 -16.44 -18.04 -2.07
C ASP A 213 -17.37 -19.24 -1.89
N LYS A 214 -18.60 -19.12 -2.42
CA LYS A 214 -19.56 -20.22 -2.50
C LYS A 214 -19.66 -20.79 -3.91
N ASN A 215 -18.88 -20.26 -4.87
CA ASN A 215 -18.93 -20.73 -6.24
C ASN A 215 -18.11 -22.04 -6.41
N PRO A 216 -18.74 -23.18 -6.68
CA PRO A 216 -18.03 -24.45 -6.81
C PRO A 216 -17.08 -24.52 -8.00
N LYS A 217 -17.13 -23.57 -8.90
CA LYS A 217 -16.25 -23.46 -10.09
C LYS A 217 -15.13 -22.43 -9.91
N SER A 218 -15.05 -21.82 -8.75
CA SER A 218 -14.02 -20.83 -8.46
C SER A 218 -12.63 -21.48 -8.46
N GLN A 219 -11.66 -20.71 -8.97
CA GLN A 219 -10.24 -21.09 -8.91
C GLN A 219 -9.70 -21.16 -7.47
N TRP A 220 -10.39 -20.56 -6.51
CA TRP A 220 -9.96 -20.46 -5.11
C TRP A 220 -10.42 -21.63 -4.25
N GLY A 221 -11.21 -22.55 -4.80
CA GLY A 221 -11.77 -23.71 -4.10
C GLY A 221 -12.95 -23.33 -3.19
N THR A 222 -13.96 -24.20 -3.17
CA THR A 222 -15.02 -24.14 -2.17
C THR A 222 -14.47 -24.57 -0.82
N GLY A 223 -14.90 -23.88 0.24
CA GLY A 223 -14.51 -24.27 1.60
C GLY A 223 -13.39 -23.45 2.22
N LYS A 224 -12.77 -22.51 1.47
CA LYS A 224 -11.79 -21.57 2.01
C LYS A 224 -12.41 -20.19 2.17
N SER A 225 -12.26 -19.60 3.36
CA SER A 225 -12.61 -18.20 3.65
C SER A 225 -11.36 -17.44 3.99
N ILE A 226 -11.22 -16.20 3.48
CA ILE A 226 -10.05 -15.36 3.73
C ILE A 226 -10.47 -14.14 4.52
N LEU A 227 -9.80 -13.87 5.63
CA LEU A 227 -10.03 -12.72 6.49
C LEU A 227 -8.78 -11.83 6.48
N LEU A 228 -8.90 -10.64 5.91
CA LEU A 228 -7.80 -9.68 5.84
C LEU A 228 -7.60 -9.02 7.20
N PHE A 229 -6.45 -9.29 7.81
CA PHE A 229 -6.10 -8.76 9.13
C PHE A 229 -5.48 -7.37 9.04
N ARG A 230 -4.41 -7.24 8.25
CA ARG A 230 -3.67 -5.99 8.08
C ARG A 230 -3.17 -5.83 6.66
N TRP A 231 -3.09 -4.59 6.25
CA TRP A 231 -2.51 -4.22 4.96
C TRP A 231 -1.46 -3.12 5.18
N TYR A 232 -0.22 -3.42 4.82
CA TYR A 232 0.90 -2.49 4.88
C TYR A 232 1.52 -2.30 3.50
N GLY A 233 1.23 -1.18 2.88
CA GLY A 233 1.73 -0.87 1.56
C GLY A 233 1.35 -1.95 0.55
N VAL A 234 2.33 -2.76 0.15
CA VAL A 234 2.11 -3.90 -0.75
C VAL A 234 1.94 -5.23 -0.01
N ASN A 235 2.11 -5.26 1.32
CA ASN A 235 2.00 -6.50 2.10
C ASN A 235 0.62 -6.62 2.71
N ARG A 236 -0.01 -7.78 2.51
CA ARG A 236 -1.30 -8.17 3.10
C ARG A 236 -1.06 -9.34 4.04
N TYR A 237 -1.59 -9.24 5.25
CA TYR A 237 -1.59 -10.31 6.24
C TYR A 237 -3.01 -10.76 6.45
N GLN A 238 -3.27 -12.05 6.26
CA GLN A 238 -4.62 -12.59 6.27
C GLN A 238 -4.68 -13.98 6.87
N PHE A 239 -5.85 -14.34 7.40
CA PHE A 239 -6.17 -15.68 7.84
C PHE A 239 -6.90 -16.39 6.71
N ALA A 240 -6.46 -17.60 6.36
CA ALA A 240 -7.21 -18.52 5.52
C ALA A 240 -7.81 -19.59 6.43
N LEU A 241 -9.13 -19.62 6.49
CA LEU A 241 -9.87 -20.58 7.31
C LEU A 241 -10.59 -21.56 6.38
N TYR A 242 -10.29 -22.83 6.57
CA TYR A 242 -10.89 -23.94 5.82
C TYR A 242 -12.07 -24.49 6.62
N ASP A 243 -13.16 -24.85 5.95
CA ASP A 243 -14.34 -25.48 6.57
C ASP A 243 -14.18 -27.00 6.71
N HIS A 244 -13.04 -27.54 6.31
CA HIS A 244 -12.64 -28.93 6.39
C HIS A 244 -11.21 -29.05 6.91
N THR A 245 -10.84 -30.24 7.36
CA THR A 245 -9.44 -30.59 7.61
C THR A 245 -8.71 -30.68 6.28
N MET A 246 -7.63 -29.90 6.13
CA MET A 246 -6.83 -29.88 4.90
C MET A 246 -6.31 -31.27 4.56
N THR A 247 -6.39 -31.61 3.28
CA THR A 247 -5.77 -32.80 2.72
C THR A 247 -4.24 -32.71 2.78
N GLU A 248 -3.56 -33.83 2.67
CA GLU A 248 -2.09 -33.86 2.64
C GLU A 248 -1.53 -32.98 1.52
N THR A 249 -2.14 -33.00 0.33
CA THR A 249 -1.73 -32.16 -0.80
C THR A 249 -1.88 -30.67 -0.48
N GLU A 250 -2.98 -30.24 0.13
CA GLU A 250 -3.19 -28.83 0.51
C GLU A 250 -2.17 -28.39 1.57
N ARG A 251 -1.86 -29.27 2.53
CA ARG A 251 -0.83 -28.99 3.56
C ARG A 251 0.55 -28.85 2.94
N ASP A 252 0.92 -29.74 2.03
CA ASP A 252 2.20 -29.69 1.32
C ASP A 252 2.33 -28.41 0.49
N ASP A 253 1.26 -27.96 -0.18
CA ASP A 253 1.25 -26.72 -0.93
C ASP A 253 1.45 -25.52 -0.02
N VAL A 254 0.82 -25.48 1.15
CA VAL A 254 1.02 -24.43 2.16
C VAL A 254 2.46 -24.43 2.69
N LEU A 255 2.99 -25.60 3.06
CA LEU A 255 4.33 -25.73 3.65
C LEU A 255 5.44 -25.35 2.65
N ARG A 256 5.22 -25.63 1.37
CA ARG A 256 6.16 -25.29 0.29
C ARG A 256 6.35 -23.79 0.09
N LEU A 257 5.36 -22.96 0.47
CA LEU A 257 5.39 -21.52 0.30
C LEU A 257 5.93 -20.84 1.57
N HIS A 258 7.09 -20.21 1.48
CA HIS A 258 7.75 -19.52 2.61
C HIS A 258 6.93 -18.41 3.25
N GLN A 259 5.96 -17.88 2.54
CA GLN A 259 5.07 -16.80 2.97
C GLN A 259 3.83 -17.28 3.74
N PHE A 260 3.66 -18.59 3.90
CA PHE A 260 2.54 -19.18 4.61
C PHE A 260 3.01 -19.92 5.87
N ILE A 261 2.15 -19.94 6.89
CA ILE A 261 2.33 -20.72 8.11
C ILE A 261 1.10 -21.60 8.30
N LEU A 262 1.30 -22.88 8.34
CA LEU A 262 0.28 -23.84 8.72
C LEU A 262 0.11 -23.78 10.25
N TYR A 263 -0.93 -23.08 10.72
CA TYR A 263 -1.18 -22.93 12.14
C TYR A 263 -1.81 -24.21 12.75
N ASN A 264 -2.79 -24.77 12.05
CA ASN A 264 -3.40 -26.06 12.36
C ASN A 264 -4.03 -26.66 11.09
N ASP A 265 -4.73 -27.79 11.23
CA ASP A 265 -5.29 -28.54 10.10
C ASP A 265 -6.38 -27.82 9.29
N SER A 266 -6.82 -26.63 9.71
CA SER A 266 -7.85 -25.84 9.03
C SER A 266 -7.55 -24.35 8.98
N VAL A 267 -6.39 -23.92 9.49
CA VAL A 267 -6.04 -22.48 9.58
C VAL A 267 -4.63 -22.23 9.07
N VAL A 268 -4.51 -21.29 8.14
CA VAL A 268 -3.24 -20.84 7.58
C VAL A 268 -3.11 -19.34 7.79
N PHE A 269 -1.95 -18.89 8.25
CA PHE A 269 -1.58 -17.50 8.23
C PHE A 269 -0.85 -17.20 6.93
N GLU A 270 -1.33 -16.23 6.17
CA GLU A 270 -0.83 -15.90 4.85
C GLU A 270 -0.27 -14.48 4.83
N SER A 271 0.93 -14.31 4.25
CA SER A 271 1.54 -13.02 3.97
C SER A 271 1.70 -12.87 2.46
N TYR A 272 0.93 -11.98 1.85
CA TYR A 272 0.99 -11.67 0.43
C TYR A 272 1.59 -10.30 0.19
N GLY A 273 2.25 -10.14 -0.95
CA GLY A 273 2.82 -8.88 -1.39
C GLY A 273 4.31 -8.77 -1.11
N GLY A 274 4.89 -7.63 -1.47
CA GLY A 274 6.32 -7.43 -1.51
C GLY A 274 6.89 -7.71 -2.90
N TYR A 275 8.06 -7.13 -3.19
CA TYR A 275 8.75 -7.31 -4.46
C TYR A 275 9.42 -8.69 -4.49
N PRO A 276 9.70 -9.23 -5.67
CA PRO A 276 9.41 -10.61 -6.04
C PRO A 276 9.78 -11.60 -4.94
N GLY A 277 8.74 -12.32 -4.48
CA GLY A 277 8.89 -13.44 -3.57
C GLY A 277 8.37 -13.23 -2.15
N GLY A 278 7.71 -12.10 -1.83
CA GLY A 278 7.13 -11.84 -0.50
C GLY A 278 8.13 -12.04 0.65
N ARG A 279 8.12 -11.17 1.65
CA ARG A 279 9.08 -11.32 2.77
C ARG A 279 8.74 -12.49 3.71
N GLY A 280 7.54 -13.06 3.56
CA GLY A 280 7.05 -14.07 4.50
C GLY A 280 6.92 -13.51 5.92
N PHE A 281 6.90 -14.42 6.88
CA PHE A 281 6.90 -14.08 8.29
C PHE A 281 8.33 -14.13 8.85
N PRO A 282 8.81 -13.10 9.54
CA PRO A 282 10.18 -13.06 10.06
C PRO A 282 10.45 -14.15 11.12
N ASP A 283 9.39 -14.66 11.75
CA ASP A 283 9.43 -15.68 12.80
C ASP A 283 8.83 -17.02 12.38
N LYS A 284 8.71 -17.26 11.06
CA LYS A 284 8.10 -18.50 10.51
C LYS A 284 8.69 -19.79 11.11
N ASP A 285 10.00 -19.84 11.26
CA ASP A 285 10.70 -21.06 11.75
C ASP A 285 10.25 -21.50 13.15
N LYS A 286 9.65 -20.59 13.94
CA LYS A 286 9.10 -20.92 15.26
C LYS A 286 7.76 -21.66 15.18
N PHE A 287 7.09 -21.59 14.04
CA PHE A 287 5.75 -22.14 13.80
C PHE A 287 5.75 -23.31 12.81
N GLN A 288 6.88 -23.60 12.18
CA GLN A 288 6.96 -24.79 11.34
C GLN A 288 6.86 -26.05 12.20
N PRO A 289 6.04 -27.03 11.80
CA PRO A 289 6.14 -28.36 12.40
C PRO A 289 7.59 -28.82 12.26
N GLN A 290 8.23 -29.17 13.37
CA GLN A 290 9.54 -29.81 13.27
C GLN A 290 9.29 -31.12 12.53
N GLU A 291 9.91 -31.28 11.36
CA GLU A 291 10.00 -32.58 10.71
C GLU A 291 10.67 -33.57 11.69
N ASN A 292 9.89 -34.46 12.28
CA ASN A 292 10.37 -35.55 13.09
C ASN A 292 10.86 -36.69 12.19
#